data_679d17b165bd10c67c254acdabfd13ac
#
_entry.id   679d17b165bd10c67c254acdabfd13ac
#
_cell.length_a   1.000
_cell.length_b   1.000
_cell.length_c   1.000
_cell.angle_alpha   90.00
_cell.angle_beta   90.00
_cell.angle_gamma   90.00
#
_symmetry.space_group_name_H-M   'P 1'
#
loop_
_entity.id
_entity.type
_entity.pdbx_description
1 polymer ?
#
loop_
_entity_poly.entity_id
_entity_poly.type
_entity_poly.pdbx_seq_one_letter_code
_entity_poly.pdbx_strand_id
1 'polypeptide(L)'
;LEDAAKQGPAALVLSGGGARAAYQIGALRAISEMLPNRHSTPFPIICGTSAGALNAAALATCADSFGSGVDKLQDVWSNFSSSQVYRTDWLGVLGSAIRWLSNLAFGLFNKAVPVSLLNNAPLAQLLREVVDLKQLPRMIDNGHLHALCITACSYSRGDSVNFYQGAPQLTDWHRARRRGRRTLLSHEHL
;
A
#
# COMPACT_ATOMS: atom_id res chain seq x y z
N LEU A 1 33.69 -7.14 3.67
CA LEU A 1 32.70 -6.69 4.68
C LEU A 1 32.88 -5.22 5.08
N GLU A 2 34.06 -4.61 4.88
CA GLU A 2 34.30 -3.18 5.18
C GLU A 2 33.67 -2.21 4.18
N ASP A 3 33.36 -2.63 2.94
CA ASP A 3 32.71 -1.79 1.93
C ASP A 3 31.18 -1.60 2.13
N ALA A 4 30.53 -2.46 2.90
CA ALA A 4 29.11 -2.34 3.21
C ALA A 4 28.79 -1.13 4.13
N ALA A 5 29.77 -0.66 4.89
CA ALA A 5 29.61 0.49 5.80
C ALA A 5 29.57 1.86 5.08
N LYS A 6 29.91 1.91 3.79
CA LYS A 6 29.92 3.14 2.97
C LYS A 6 28.67 3.33 2.13
N GLN A 7 27.76 2.36 2.08
CA GLN A 7 26.49 2.48 1.37
C GLN A 7 25.49 3.23 2.26
N GLY A 8 24.90 4.28 1.75
CA GLY A 8 23.82 5.01 2.41
C GLY A 8 22.59 4.10 2.66
N PRO A 9 21.60 4.58 3.41
CA PRO A 9 20.43 3.79 3.75
C PRO A 9 19.68 3.31 2.49
N ALA A 10 19.37 2.01 2.43
CA ALA A 10 18.63 1.43 1.33
C ALA A 10 17.14 1.79 1.43
N ALA A 11 16.49 2.07 0.29
CA ALA A 11 15.04 2.24 0.22
C ALA A 11 14.40 1.03 -0.49
N LEU A 12 13.27 0.58 0.03
CA LEU A 12 12.44 -0.46 -0.60
C LEU A 12 11.35 0.19 -1.45
N VAL A 13 11.28 -0.15 -2.73
CA VAL A 13 10.21 0.31 -3.62
C VAL A 13 9.44 -0.89 -4.16
N LEU A 14 8.16 -0.97 -3.81
CA LEU A 14 7.26 -2.06 -4.17
C LEU A 14 6.27 -1.56 -5.24
N SER A 15 6.41 -2.10 -6.45
CA SER A 15 5.58 -1.71 -7.59
C SER A 15 4.17 -2.31 -7.51
N GLY A 16 3.22 -1.70 -8.21
CA GLY A 16 1.91 -2.29 -8.45
C GLY A 16 2.01 -3.51 -9.36
N GLY A 17 0.96 -4.33 -9.37
CA GLY A 17 0.91 -5.52 -10.22
C GLY A 17 -0.24 -6.47 -9.90
N GLY A 18 -1.20 -6.05 -9.07
CA GLY A 18 -2.29 -6.92 -8.62
C GLY A 18 -1.74 -8.20 -7.97
N ALA A 19 -2.22 -9.37 -8.39
CA ALA A 19 -1.78 -10.67 -7.86
C ALA A 19 -0.28 -10.94 -8.01
N ARG A 20 0.40 -10.31 -8.97
CA ARG A 20 1.87 -10.44 -9.13
C ARG A 20 2.66 -9.88 -7.96
N ALA A 21 2.04 -9.06 -7.11
CA ALA A 21 2.68 -8.57 -5.89
C ALA A 21 2.99 -9.69 -4.88
N ALA A 22 2.39 -10.87 -5.02
CA ALA A 22 2.78 -12.08 -4.30
C ALA A 22 4.26 -12.47 -4.53
N TYR A 23 4.79 -12.23 -5.74
CA TYR A 23 6.21 -12.45 -6.02
C TYR A 23 7.14 -11.61 -5.14
N GLN A 24 6.71 -10.38 -4.81
CA GLN A 24 7.48 -9.50 -3.93
C GLN A 24 7.68 -10.14 -2.55
N ILE A 25 6.70 -10.91 -2.08
CA ILE A 25 6.78 -11.56 -0.77
C ILE A 25 7.84 -12.67 -0.78
N GLY A 26 7.94 -13.44 -1.86
CA GLY A 26 9.02 -14.42 -2.02
C GLY A 26 10.42 -13.78 -1.97
N ALA A 27 10.58 -12.64 -2.66
CA ALA A 27 11.83 -11.88 -2.63
C ALA A 27 12.14 -11.31 -1.22
N LEU A 28 11.13 -10.73 -0.56
CA LEU A 28 11.27 -10.20 0.81
C LEU A 28 11.59 -11.30 1.82
N ARG A 29 11.01 -12.50 1.63
CA ARG A 29 11.33 -13.67 2.43
C ARG A 29 12.79 -14.06 2.28
N ALA A 30 13.29 -14.18 1.06
CA ALA A 30 14.69 -14.49 0.81
C ALA A 30 15.62 -13.45 1.46
N ILE A 31 15.30 -12.15 1.32
CA ILE A 31 16.04 -11.08 2.00
C ILE A 31 15.99 -11.29 3.53
N SER A 32 14.82 -11.55 4.11
CA SER A 32 14.66 -11.77 5.54
C SER A 32 15.47 -12.96 6.05
N GLU A 33 15.56 -14.05 5.27
CA GLU A 33 16.36 -15.24 5.62
C GLU A 33 17.87 -14.98 5.53
N MET A 34 18.30 -14.05 4.69
CA MET A 34 19.71 -13.65 4.53
C MET A 34 20.18 -12.64 5.57
N LEU A 35 19.24 -11.97 6.28
CA LEU A 35 19.60 -10.96 7.26
C LEU A 35 20.17 -11.61 8.54
N PRO A 36 21.27 -11.07 9.09
CA PRO A 36 21.81 -11.50 10.39
C PRO A 36 20.81 -11.28 11.53
N ASN A 37 19.96 -10.27 11.40
CA ASN A 37 18.93 -9.90 12.35
C ASN A 37 17.60 -9.63 11.65
N ARG A 38 16.56 -10.38 12.00
CA ARG A 38 15.20 -10.24 11.44
C ARG A 38 14.30 -9.31 12.28
N HIS A 39 14.82 -8.73 13.37
CA HIS A 39 14.04 -7.92 14.30
C HIS A 39 13.93 -6.44 13.90
N SER A 40 14.69 -5.98 12.91
CA SER A 40 14.53 -4.63 12.37
C SER A 40 14.53 -4.64 10.85
N THR A 41 13.85 -3.68 10.26
CA THR A 41 13.86 -3.55 8.80
C THR A 41 15.22 -3.07 8.30
N PRO A 42 15.78 -3.66 7.22
CA PRO A 42 16.96 -3.13 6.56
C PRO A 42 16.63 -1.91 5.67
N PHE A 43 15.34 -1.56 5.58
CA PHE A 43 14.84 -0.50 4.71
C PHE A 43 14.20 0.62 5.53
N PRO A 44 14.93 1.66 5.91
CA PRO A 44 14.37 2.79 6.66
C PRO A 44 13.32 3.57 5.84
N ILE A 45 13.31 3.46 4.54
CA ILE A 45 12.32 4.08 3.65
C ILE A 45 11.63 2.98 2.86
N ILE A 46 10.30 2.94 2.93
CA ILE A 46 9.47 1.98 2.21
C ILE A 46 8.46 2.74 1.37
N CYS A 47 8.44 2.46 0.06
CA CYS A 47 7.53 3.09 -0.89
C CYS A 47 6.69 2.02 -1.59
N GLY A 48 5.41 2.31 -1.84
CA GLY A 48 4.55 1.36 -2.52
C GLY A 48 3.51 2.01 -3.44
N THR A 49 3.09 1.25 -4.45
CA THR A 49 2.04 1.66 -5.39
C THR A 49 1.07 0.50 -5.58
N SER A 50 -0.25 0.73 -5.54
CA SER A 50 -1.30 -0.29 -5.74
C SER A 50 -1.08 -1.49 -4.79
N ALA A 51 -1.08 -2.73 -5.26
CA ALA A 51 -0.80 -3.91 -4.44
C ALA A 51 0.55 -3.83 -3.69
N GLY A 52 1.57 -3.17 -4.28
CA GLY A 52 2.82 -2.87 -3.58
C GLY A 52 2.66 -1.88 -2.43
N ALA A 53 1.65 -0.99 -2.47
CA ALA A 53 1.34 -0.10 -1.36
C ALA A 53 0.82 -0.86 -0.13
N LEU A 54 0.04 -1.93 -0.36
CA LEU A 54 -0.47 -2.81 0.68
C LEU A 54 0.69 -3.55 1.38
N ASN A 55 1.60 -4.13 0.57
CA ASN A 55 2.79 -4.78 1.09
C ASN A 55 3.69 -3.80 1.84
N ALA A 56 3.89 -2.58 1.29
CA ALA A 56 4.69 -1.52 1.91
C ALA A 56 4.13 -1.11 3.28
N ALA A 57 2.81 -0.88 3.36
CA ALA A 57 2.15 -0.48 4.59
C ALA A 57 2.22 -1.58 5.67
N ALA A 58 1.98 -2.84 5.30
CA ALA A 58 2.09 -3.96 6.23
C ALA A 58 3.52 -4.12 6.77
N LEU A 59 4.54 -3.99 5.93
CA LEU A 59 5.95 -4.03 6.38
C LEU A 59 6.30 -2.84 7.26
N ALA A 60 5.86 -1.64 6.89
CA ALA A 60 6.17 -0.43 7.64
C ALA A 60 5.60 -0.45 9.06
N THR A 61 4.42 -1.05 9.25
CA THR A 61 3.78 -1.21 10.56
C THR A 61 4.45 -2.28 11.43
N CYS A 62 5.35 -3.09 10.87
CA CYS A 62 6.16 -4.10 11.52
C CYS A 62 7.67 -3.83 11.38
N ALA A 63 8.08 -2.55 11.25
CA ALA A 63 9.47 -2.19 11.00
C ALA A 63 10.43 -2.57 12.14
N ASP A 64 9.92 -2.73 13.36
CA ASP A 64 10.63 -3.24 14.53
C ASP A 64 10.78 -4.78 14.53
N SER A 65 10.10 -5.48 13.61
CA SER A 65 10.15 -6.94 13.45
C SER A 65 9.94 -7.33 12.00
N PHE A 66 10.91 -7.03 11.14
CA PHE A 66 10.83 -7.23 9.69
C PHE A 66 10.44 -8.66 9.32
N GLY A 67 11.06 -9.66 9.96
CA GLY A 67 10.75 -11.07 9.73
C GLY A 67 9.28 -11.39 9.98
N SER A 68 8.72 -10.92 11.08
CA SER A 68 7.30 -11.12 11.39
C SER A 68 6.38 -10.42 10.39
N GLY A 69 6.77 -9.23 9.92
CA GLY A 69 6.05 -8.53 8.86
C GLY A 69 6.01 -9.32 7.55
N VAL A 70 7.14 -9.93 7.18
CA VAL A 70 7.24 -10.79 5.98
C VAL A 70 6.42 -12.06 6.15
N ASP A 71 6.51 -12.74 7.29
CA ASP A 71 5.76 -13.97 7.58
C ASP A 71 4.24 -13.69 7.54
N LYS A 72 3.78 -12.59 8.14
CA LYS A 72 2.38 -12.14 8.07
C LYS A 72 1.91 -11.89 6.62
N LEU A 73 2.72 -11.21 5.82
CA LEU A 73 2.40 -10.99 4.41
C LEU A 73 2.33 -12.30 3.64
N GLN A 74 3.22 -13.24 3.92
CA GLN A 74 3.19 -14.57 3.30
C GLN A 74 1.88 -15.29 3.61
N ASP A 75 1.43 -15.28 4.87
CA ASP A 75 0.17 -15.89 5.27
C ASP A 75 -1.02 -15.25 4.53
N VAL A 76 -1.04 -13.92 4.43
CA VAL A 76 -2.08 -13.20 3.68
C VAL A 76 -2.10 -13.63 2.22
N TRP A 77 -0.95 -13.60 1.53
CA TRP A 77 -0.88 -13.92 0.11
C TRP A 77 -1.10 -15.41 -0.19
N SER A 78 -0.72 -16.31 0.71
CA SER A 78 -0.95 -17.74 0.57
C SER A 78 -2.42 -18.13 0.69
N ASN A 79 -3.19 -17.37 1.49
CA ASN A 79 -4.61 -17.59 1.71
C ASN A 79 -5.49 -16.63 0.88
N PHE A 80 -4.87 -15.85 -0.01
CA PHE A 80 -5.55 -14.81 -0.77
C PHE A 80 -6.44 -15.42 -1.87
N SER A 81 -7.71 -15.05 -1.88
CA SER A 81 -8.66 -15.44 -2.91
C SER A 81 -9.29 -14.23 -3.59
N SER A 82 -9.72 -14.38 -4.84
CA SER A 82 -10.36 -13.29 -5.59
C SER A 82 -11.63 -12.76 -4.92
N SER A 83 -12.33 -13.58 -4.16
CA SER A 83 -13.53 -13.19 -3.39
C SER A 83 -13.22 -12.22 -2.24
N GLN A 84 -11.98 -12.18 -1.76
CA GLN A 84 -11.51 -11.24 -0.74
C GLN A 84 -11.21 -9.84 -1.31
N VAL A 85 -11.07 -9.73 -2.63
CA VAL A 85 -10.81 -8.44 -3.29
C VAL A 85 -12.11 -7.84 -3.81
N TYR A 86 -12.91 -8.66 -4.47
CA TYR A 86 -14.15 -8.21 -5.11
C TYR A 86 -15.29 -9.17 -4.79
N ARG A 87 -16.46 -8.63 -4.58
CA ARG A 87 -17.68 -9.45 -4.65
C ARG A 87 -17.88 -9.86 -6.11
N THR A 88 -17.74 -11.17 -6.35
CA THR A 88 -17.91 -11.80 -7.67
C THR A 88 -19.29 -12.45 -7.82
N ASP A 89 -20.19 -12.24 -6.87
CA ASP A 89 -21.57 -12.70 -6.99
C ASP A 89 -22.22 -12.03 -8.20
N TRP A 90 -22.72 -12.84 -9.12
CA TRP A 90 -23.29 -12.38 -10.39
C TRP A 90 -24.45 -11.39 -10.20
N LEU A 91 -25.23 -11.53 -9.11
CA LEU A 91 -26.30 -10.60 -8.73
C LEU A 91 -25.73 -9.22 -8.35
N GLY A 92 -24.60 -9.14 -7.67
CA GLY A 92 -23.92 -7.88 -7.34
C GLY A 92 -23.35 -7.20 -8.56
N VAL A 93 -22.76 -7.98 -9.48
CA VAL A 93 -22.25 -7.48 -10.77
C VAL A 93 -23.40 -7.00 -11.65
N LEU A 94 -24.48 -7.76 -11.74
CA LEU A 94 -25.69 -7.39 -12.52
C LEU A 94 -26.35 -6.12 -11.93
N GLY A 95 -26.49 -6.03 -10.61
CA GLY A 95 -27.03 -4.83 -9.95
C GLY A 95 -26.15 -3.58 -10.17
N SER A 96 -24.83 -3.75 -10.19
CA SER A 96 -23.91 -2.68 -10.52
C SER A 96 -23.97 -2.27 -11.98
N ALA A 97 -24.07 -3.23 -12.89
CA ALA A 97 -24.25 -2.98 -14.34
C ALA A 97 -25.57 -2.27 -14.64
N ILE A 98 -26.68 -2.71 -14.03
CA ILE A 98 -27.99 -2.06 -14.19
C ILE A 98 -27.93 -0.62 -13.67
N ARG A 99 -27.32 -0.38 -12.53
CA ARG A 99 -27.15 0.96 -11.95
C ARG A 99 -26.27 1.84 -12.83
N TRP A 100 -25.22 1.28 -13.42
CA TRP A 100 -24.35 1.98 -14.35
C TRP A 100 -25.10 2.35 -15.64
N LEU A 101 -25.86 1.40 -16.23
CA LEU A 101 -26.69 1.64 -17.42
C LEU A 101 -27.81 2.66 -17.14
N SER A 102 -28.46 2.58 -15.99
CA SER A 102 -29.51 3.55 -15.62
C SER A 102 -28.93 4.96 -15.46
N ASN A 103 -27.72 5.08 -14.87
CA ASN A 103 -27.05 6.37 -14.78
C ASN A 103 -26.57 6.89 -16.14
N LEU A 104 -26.21 6.01 -17.07
CA LEU A 104 -25.86 6.40 -18.43
C LEU A 104 -27.11 6.87 -19.20
N ALA A 105 -28.25 6.19 -18.99
CA ALA A 105 -29.52 6.55 -19.68
C ALA A 105 -30.21 7.78 -19.09
N PHE A 106 -30.08 7.98 -17.77
CA PHE A 106 -30.76 9.05 -17.03
C PHE A 106 -29.78 10.03 -16.34
N GLY A 107 -28.48 9.91 -16.60
CA GLY A 107 -27.40 10.63 -15.91
C GLY A 107 -27.36 12.15 -16.10
N LEU A 108 -28.21 12.70 -16.95
CA LEU A 108 -28.40 14.14 -17.07
C LEU A 108 -29.10 14.75 -15.83
N PHE A 109 -29.71 13.92 -14.96
CA PHE A 109 -30.50 14.37 -13.83
C PHE A 109 -29.95 13.99 -12.45
N ASN A 110 -28.92 13.17 -12.36
CA ASN A 110 -28.42 12.71 -11.07
C ASN A 110 -26.89 12.83 -10.96
N LYS A 111 -26.39 13.64 -10.04
CA LYS A 111 -24.98 13.94 -9.82
C LYS A 111 -24.19 12.78 -9.14
N ALA A 112 -24.81 11.65 -8.88
CA ALA A 112 -24.18 10.47 -8.28
C ALA A 112 -23.73 9.50 -9.37
N VAL A 113 -22.60 9.78 -10.01
CA VAL A 113 -21.95 8.82 -10.90
C VAL A 113 -21.33 7.71 -10.05
N PRO A 114 -21.65 6.41 -10.25
CA PRO A 114 -20.97 5.34 -9.56
C PRO A 114 -19.50 5.33 -9.96
N VAL A 115 -18.63 5.54 -8.98
CA VAL A 115 -17.18 5.67 -9.20
C VAL A 115 -16.53 4.34 -9.57
N SER A 116 -17.19 3.21 -9.29
CA SER A 116 -16.63 1.87 -9.57
C SER A 116 -17.74 0.86 -9.89
N LEU A 117 -17.50 0.02 -10.90
CA LEU A 117 -18.33 -1.16 -11.23
C LEU A 117 -18.15 -2.30 -10.24
N LEU A 118 -17.02 -2.36 -9.54
CA LEU A 118 -16.66 -3.42 -8.61
C LEU A 118 -16.73 -2.91 -7.17
N ASN A 119 -17.39 -3.68 -6.32
CA ASN A 119 -17.41 -3.42 -4.88
C ASN A 119 -16.12 -3.95 -4.24
N ASN A 120 -15.24 -3.06 -3.80
CA ASN A 120 -13.98 -3.38 -3.13
C ASN A 120 -14.06 -3.39 -1.59
N ALA A 121 -15.27 -3.41 -1.03
CA ALA A 121 -15.46 -3.48 0.43
C ALA A 121 -14.74 -4.66 1.10
N PRO A 122 -14.68 -5.87 0.51
CA PRO A 122 -13.91 -6.97 1.08
C PRO A 122 -12.42 -6.65 1.20
N LEU A 123 -11.83 -6.00 0.20
CA LEU A 123 -10.43 -5.56 0.24
C LEU A 123 -10.20 -4.55 1.37
N ALA A 124 -11.10 -3.57 1.50
CA ALA A 124 -11.01 -2.58 2.57
C ALA A 124 -11.09 -3.19 3.97
N GLN A 125 -11.87 -4.26 4.13
CA GLN A 125 -11.93 -5.02 5.38
C GLN A 125 -10.63 -5.77 5.63
N LEU A 126 -10.14 -6.52 4.66
CA LEU A 126 -8.87 -7.25 4.75
C LEU A 126 -7.71 -6.31 5.13
N LEU A 127 -7.65 -5.11 4.52
CA LEU A 127 -6.64 -4.12 4.83
C LEU A 127 -6.67 -3.66 6.29
N ARG A 128 -7.86 -3.45 6.85
CA ARG A 128 -8.01 -3.07 8.27
C ARG A 128 -7.54 -4.17 9.22
N GLU A 129 -7.70 -5.43 8.82
CA GLU A 129 -7.26 -6.59 9.60
C GLU A 129 -5.74 -6.81 9.50
N VAL A 130 -5.18 -6.57 8.32
CA VAL A 130 -3.77 -6.84 8.03
C VAL A 130 -2.87 -5.67 8.39
N VAL A 131 -3.30 -4.42 8.18
CA VAL A 131 -2.46 -3.22 8.31
C VAL A 131 -2.94 -2.35 9.45
N ASP A 132 -2.28 -2.41 10.60
CA ASP A 132 -2.53 -1.50 11.71
C ASP A 132 -1.70 -0.22 11.59
N LEU A 133 -2.20 0.75 10.80
CA LEU A 133 -1.53 2.04 10.59
C LEU A 133 -1.33 2.86 11.88
N LYS A 134 -1.99 2.51 12.99
CA LYS A 134 -1.77 3.17 14.28
C LYS A 134 -0.37 2.88 14.85
N GLN A 135 0.29 1.82 14.39
CA GLN A 135 1.68 1.51 14.78
C GLN A 135 2.71 2.40 14.06
N LEU A 136 2.34 3.01 12.92
CA LEU A 136 3.28 3.74 12.07
C LEU A 136 3.97 4.91 12.80
N PRO A 137 3.29 5.77 13.57
CA PRO A 137 3.96 6.80 14.37
C PRO A 137 5.02 6.22 15.30
N ARG A 138 4.70 5.13 16.01
CA ARG A 138 5.64 4.46 16.92
C ARG A 138 6.87 3.93 16.18
N MET A 139 6.71 3.36 14.98
CA MET A 139 7.84 2.88 14.18
C MET A 139 8.77 4.03 13.78
N ILE A 140 8.19 5.20 13.47
CA ILE A 140 8.94 6.40 13.09
C ILE A 140 9.64 7.03 14.31
N ASP A 141 8.90 7.23 15.39
CA ASP A 141 9.40 7.89 16.61
C ASP A 141 10.53 7.09 17.28
N ASN A 142 10.45 5.76 17.22
CA ASN A 142 11.50 4.87 17.74
C ASN A 142 12.67 4.68 16.75
N GLY A 143 12.64 5.29 15.57
CA GLY A 143 13.72 5.22 14.58
C GLY A 143 13.82 3.91 13.80
N HIS A 144 12.83 3.01 13.92
CA HIS A 144 12.78 1.78 13.11
C HIS A 144 12.44 2.07 11.64
N LEU A 145 11.70 3.15 11.37
CA LEU A 145 11.31 3.58 10.04
C LEU A 145 11.55 5.08 9.89
N HIS A 146 12.14 5.48 8.76
CA HIS A 146 12.28 6.89 8.41
C HIS A 146 11.04 7.44 7.70
N ALA A 147 10.48 6.67 6.76
CA ALA A 147 9.24 7.05 6.06
C ALA A 147 8.54 5.86 5.40
N LEU A 148 7.21 5.92 5.39
CA LEU A 148 6.34 5.17 4.48
C LEU A 148 5.76 6.12 3.44
N CYS A 149 5.80 5.74 2.16
CA CYS A 149 5.26 6.51 1.05
C CYS A 149 4.29 5.65 0.21
N ILE A 150 3.08 6.16 0.00
CA ILE A 150 2.03 5.55 -0.82
C ILE A 150 1.81 6.43 -2.05
N THR A 151 1.99 5.84 -3.23
CA THR A 151 1.84 6.54 -4.50
C THR A 151 0.45 6.30 -5.09
N ALA A 152 -0.27 7.38 -5.36
CA ALA A 152 -1.55 7.41 -6.03
C ALA A 152 -1.52 8.31 -7.28
N CYS A 153 -2.53 8.19 -8.12
CA CYS A 153 -2.74 9.04 -9.30
C CYS A 153 -3.89 10.01 -9.04
N SER A 154 -3.68 11.30 -9.31
CA SER A 154 -4.74 12.30 -9.29
C SER A 154 -5.44 12.34 -10.65
N TYR A 155 -6.65 11.80 -10.74
CA TYR A 155 -7.43 11.80 -11.98
C TYR A 155 -7.76 13.21 -12.50
N SER A 156 -8.02 14.14 -11.58
CA SER A 156 -8.36 15.53 -11.96
C SER A 156 -7.19 16.32 -12.50
N ARG A 157 -5.95 15.93 -12.17
CA ARG A 157 -4.74 16.69 -12.52
C ARG A 157 -3.78 15.92 -13.42
N GLY A 158 -3.96 14.61 -13.55
CA GLY A 158 -3.07 13.75 -14.33
C GLY A 158 -1.64 13.66 -13.78
N ASP A 159 -1.46 13.91 -12.46
CA ASP A 159 -0.18 13.85 -11.80
C ASP A 159 -0.11 12.71 -10.76
N SER A 160 1.10 12.29 -10.43
CA SER A 160 1.36 11.35 -9.35
C SER A 160 1.44 12.08 -8.01
N VAL A 161 0.72 11.59 -7.02
CA VAL A 161 0.74 12.09 -5.64
C VAL A 161 1.34 11.03 -4.75
N ASN A 162 2.39 11.39 -4.04
CA ASN A 162 3.05 10.54 -3.06
C ASN A 162 2.63 11.03 -1.67
N PHE A 163 1.68 10.33 -1.06
CA PHE A 163 1.32 10.55 0.32
C PHE A 163 2.34 9.88 1.21
N TYR A 164 2.94 10.59 2.15
CA TYR A 164 3.94 10.01 3.01
C TYR A 164 3.80 10.44 4.47
N GLN A 165 4.15 9.53 5.34
CA GLN A 165 4.32 9.77 6.76
C GLN A 165 5.72 9.35 7.16
N GLY A 166 6.43 10.22 7.87
CA GLY A 166 7.84 9.98 8.19
C GLY A 166 8.42 11.01 9.13
N ALA A 167 9.72 10.96 9.28
CA ALA A 167 10.50 11.77 10.19
C ALA A 167 10.19 13.26 10.08
N PRO A 168 10.29 14.02 11.18
CA PRO A 168 9.83 15.42 11.26
C PRO A 168 10.45 16.36 10.23
N GLN A 169 11.69 16.12 9.81
CA GLN A 169 12.43 16.93 8.86
C GLN A 169 11.97 16.79 7.40
N LEU A 170 11.14 15.79 7.09
CA LEU A 170 10.62 15.61 5.75
C LEU A 170 9.56 16.68 5.45
N THR A 171 9.69 17.34 4.32
CA THR A 171 8.78 18.41 3.88
C THR A 171 8.11 18.06 2.56
N ASP A 172 6.99 18.70 2.29
CA ASP A 172 6.31 18.59 1.00
C ASP A 172 7.24 19.01 -0.14
N TRP A 173 7.11 18.33 -1.27
CA TRP A 173 7.91 18.63 -2.45
C TRP A 173 7.05 18.60 -3.72
N HIS A 174 7.51 19.32 -4.74
CA HIS A 174 6.87 19.38 -6.04
C HIS A 174 7.89 19.22 -7.16
N ARG A 175 7.58 18.39 -8.15
CA ARG A 175 8.30 18.22 -9.41
C ARG A 175 7.31 18.13 -10.56
N ALA A 176 7.77 18.20 -11.80
CA ALA A 176 6.92 18.04 -12.98
C ALA A 176 6.11 16.73 -12.90
N ARG A 177 4.78 16.86 -12.88
CA ARG A 177 3.81 15.75 -12.80
C ARG A 177 3.94 14.85 -11.55
N ARG A 178 4.67 15.28 -10.51
CA ARG A 178 4.85 14.53 -9.26
C ARG A 178 4.85 15.49 -8.08
N ARG A 179 4.22 15.07 -7.00
CA ARG A 179 4.29 15.80 -5.73
C ARG A 179 4.35 14.84 -4.57
N GLY A 180 5.02 15.25 -3.49
CA GLY A 180 4.97 14.62 -2.19
C GLY A 180 4.13 15.44 -1.24
N ARG A 181 3.22 14.77 -0.55
CA ARG A 181 2.35 15.34 0.47
C ARG A 181 2.57 14.62 1.79
N ARG A 182 3.06 15.34 2.77
CA ARG A 182 3.10 14.83 4.14
C ARG A 182 1.70 14.75 4.69
N THR A 183 1.33 13.59 5.25
CA THR A 183 0.01 13.37 5.84
C THR A 183 0.08 12.26 6.89
N LEU A 184 -0.91 12.21 7.76
CA LEU A 184 -1.17 11.01 8.55
C LEU A 184 -1.82 9.98 7.62
N LEU A 185 -1.12 8.89 7.37
CA LEU A 185 -1.62 7.82 6.50
C LEU A 185 -2.78 7.09 7.16
N SER A 186 -3.85 6.89 6.40
CA SER A 186 -5.02 6.12 6.77
C SER A 186 -5.34 5.08 5.70
N HIS A 187 -6.28 4.18 5.96
CA HIS A 187 -6.72 3.19 4.98
C HIS A 187 -7.34 3.81 3.72
N GLU A 188 -7.71 5.08 3.76
CA GLU A 188 -8.21 5.81 2.58
C GLU A 188 -7.10 6.16 1.57
N HIS A 189 -5.83 6.06 1.99
CA HIS A 189 -4.67 6.30 1.14
C HIS A 189 -4.16 5.01 0.49
N LEU A 190 -4.65 3.84 0.92
CA LEU A 190 -4.33 2.51 0.40
C LEU A 190 -5.37 2.05 -0.62
#